data_70196475aa1c559c702ae162072f5a32
#
_entry.id   70196475aa1c559c702ae162072f5a32
#
_cell.length_a   1.000
_cell.length_b   1.000
_cell.length_c   1.000
_cell.angle_alpha   90.00
_cell.angle_beta   90.00
_cell.angle_gamma   90.00
#
_symmetry.space_group_name_H-M   'P 1'
#
loop_
_entity.id
_entity.type
_entity.pdbx_description
1 polymer ?
#
loop_
_entity_poly.entity_id
_entity_poly.type
_entity_poly.pdbx_seq_one_letter_code
_entity_poly.pdbx_strand_id
1 'polypeptide(L)'
;MRRTCFETILSLQKKNKKIIFVGSDLGPGFMKHSKDKVPERFFMEGVSEQSIIGLSAGLALEGYTPFVNTIATFLTRRCFEQIVIDLCHIVIDLM
;
A
#
# COMPACT_ATOMS: atom_id res chain seq x y z
N MET A 1 11.73 -1.78 14.22
CA MET A 1 10.66 -0.91 13.69
C MET A 1 9.95 -1.51 12.48
N ARG A 2 10.66 -1.91 11.43
CA ARG A 2 10.04 -2.47 10.21
C ARG A 2 9.12 -3.67 10.48
N ARG A 3 9.60 -4.65 11.24
CA ARG A 3 8.81 -5.84 11.63
C ARG A 3 7.55 -5.46 12.41
N THR A 4 7.68 -4.60 13.39
CA THR A 4 6.56 -4.11 14.21
C THR A 4 5.49 -3.44 13.36
N CYS A 5 5.89 -2.61 12.39
CA CYS A 5 4.97 -1.97 11.45
C CYS A 5 4.11 -3.00 10.72
N PHE A 6 4.72 -4.04 10.16
CA PHE A 6 3.98 -5.06 9.41
C PHE A 6 3.09 -5.94 10.29
N GLU A 7 3.55 -6.30 11.48
CA GLU A 7 2.73 -7.01 12.45
C GLU A 7 1.50 -6.19 12.87
N THR A 8 1.67 -4.88 12.99
CA THR A 8 0.58 -3.95 13.27
C THR A 8 -0.41 -3.88 12.12
N ILE A 9 0.07 -3.73 10.88
CA ILE A 9 -0.80 -3.71 9.68
C ILE A 9 -1.60 -5.02 9.60
N LEU A 10 -0.97 -6.17 9.79
CA LEU A 10 -1.66 -7.45 9.78
C LEU A 10 -2.72 -7.54 10.89
N SER A 11 -2.41 -7.07 12.08
CA SER A 11 -3.38 -7.00 13.18
C SER A 11 -4.58 -6.13 12.83
N LEU A 12 -4.35 -4.98 12.20
CA LEU A 12 -5.41 -4.08 11.73
C LEU A 12 -6.24 -4.72 10.62
N GLN A 13 -5.61 -5.41 9.67
CA GLN A 13 -6.31 -6.13 8.59
C GLN A 13 -7.26 -7.20 9.12
N LYS A 14 -6.93 -7.85 10.22
CA LYS A 14 -7.81 -8.83 10.87
C LYS A 14 -9.06 -8.18 11.49
N LYS A 15 -8.93 -6.95 11.97
CA LYS A 15 -10.02 -6.21 12.64
C LYS A 15 -10.86 -5.40 11.66
N ASN A 16 -10.28 -4.94 10.56
CA ASN A 16 -10.94 -4.07 9.60
C ASN A 16 -10.69 -4.57 8.16
N LYS A 17 -11.77 -4.98 7.50
CA LYS A 17 -11.74 -5.50 6.13
C LYS A 17 -11.41 -4.44 5.06
N LYS A 18 -11.47 -3.17 5.40
CA LYS A 18 -11.11 -2.07 4.49
C LYS A 18 -9.62 -1.81 4.40
N ILE A 19 -8.82 -2.39 5.28
CA ILE A 19 -7.36 -2.23 5.27
C ILE A 19 -6.73 -3.17 4.27
N ILE A 20 -5.99 -2.58 3.32
CA ILE A 20 -5.30 -3.28 2.24
C ILE A 20 -3.81 -2.96 2.31
N PHE A 21 -2.96 -3.97 2.13
CA PHE A 21 -1.52 -3.78 1.98
C PHE A 21 -1.15 -3.76 0.50
N VAL A 22 -0.40 -2.74 0.09
CA VAL A 22 0.13 -2.59 -1.27
C VAL A 22 1.64 -2.41 -1.20
N GLY A 23 2.39 -3.31 -1.81
CA GLY A 23 3.85 -3.28 -1.80
C GLY A 23 4.46 -3.33 -3.19
N SER A 24 5.67 -2.80 -3.32
CA SER A 24 6.50 -2.92 -4.52
C SER A 24 7.94 -3.16 -4.13
N ASP A 25 8.63 -4.00 -4.90
CA ASP A 25 10.05 -4.32 -4.76
C ASP A 25 10.45 -4.77 -3.34
N LEU A 26 9.61 -5.58 -2.73
CA LEU A 26 9.89 -6.21 -1.45
C LEU A 26 10.34 -7.66 -1.70
N GLY A 27 11.44 -8.07 -1.09
CA GLY A 27 12.10 -9.35 -1.34
C GLY A 27 11.17 -10.56 -1.22
N PRO A 28 11.50 -11.68 -1.93
CA PRO A 28 10.72 -12.91 -1.85
C PRO A 28 10.56 -13.40 -0.41
N GLY A 29 9.37 -13.83 -0.06
CA GLY A 29 9.06 -14.30 1.30
C GLY A 29 8.81 -13.20 2.32
N PHE A 30 9.00 -11.95 1.92
CA PHE A 30 8.63 -10.83 2.76
C PHE A 30 7.11 -10.80 3.00
N MET A 31 6.72 -10.77 4.25
CA MET A 31 5.31 -10.82 4.65
C MET A 31 4.52 -12.05 4.14
N LYS A 32 5.17 -13.17 3.87
CA LYS A 32 4.50 -14.42 3.47
C LYS A 32 3.33 -14.76 4.38
N HIS A 33 3.49 -14.59 5.67
CA HIS A 33 2.45 -14.82 6.67
C HIS A 33 1.20 -13.94 6.48
N SER A 34 1.38 -12.68 6.08
CA SER A 34 0.25 -11.79 5.78
C SER A 34 -0.45 -12.19 4.48
N LYS A 35 0.33 -12.54 3.46
CA LYS A 35 -0.19 -13.05 2.19
C LYS A 35 -1.03 -14.32 2.39
N ASP A 36 -0.57 -15.24 3.22
CA ASP A 36 -1.26 -16.50 3.47
C ASP A 36 -2.56 -16.32 4.28
N LYS A 37 -2.62 -15.29 5.15
CA LYS A 37 -3.79 -15.04 6.01
C LYS A 37 -4.87 -14.15 5.39
N VAL A 38 -4.49 -13.18 4.59
CA VAL A 38 -5.42 -12.22 3.96
C VAL A 38 -5.02 -11.98 2.49
N PRO A 39 -4.99 -13.02 1.66
CA PRO A 39 -4.46 -12.93 0.29
C PRO A 39 -5.23 -11.93 -0.57
N GLU A 40 -6.52 -11.78 -0.37
CA GLU A 40 -7.38 -10.86 -1.11
C GLU A 40 -7.16 -9.38 -0.77
N ARG A 41 -6.39 -9.09 0.27
CA ARG A 41 -6.07 -7.72 0.73
C ARG A 41 -4.57 -7.48 0.83
N PHE A 42 -3.82 -8.26 0.10
CA PHE A 42 -2.37 -8.20 0.04
C PHE A 42 -1.91 -8.16 -1.42
N PHE A 43 -1.52 -6.98 -1.87
CA PHE A 43 -1.01 -6.77 -3.22
C PHE A 43 0.51 -6.55 -3.15
N MET A 44 1.24 -7.40 -3.82
CA MET A 44 2.69 -7.27 -3.96
C MET A 44 3.00 -7.19 -5.46
N GLU A 45 3.08 -5.97 -5.94
CA GLU A 45 3.48 -5.71 -7.31
C GLU A 45 5.01 -5.83 -7.45
N GLY A 46 5.49 -6.05 -8.63
CA GLY A 46 6.91 -6.10 -8.92
C GLY A 46 7.59 -4.75 -8.69
N VAL A 47 8.56 -4.38 -9.51
CA VAL A 47 9.19 -3.07 -9.46
C VAL A 47 8.30 -2.05 -10.20
N SER A 48 7.32 -1.49 -9.52
CA SER A 48 6.27 -0.64 -10.11
C SER A 48 5.74 0.41 -9.14
N GLU A 49 6.63 1.17 -8.51
CA GLU A 49 6.28 2.11 -7.43
C GLU A 49 5.26 3.18 -7.88
N GLN A 50 5.40 3.72 -9.08
CA GLN A 50 4.44 4.70 -9.60
C GLN A 50 3.05 4.11 -9.78
N SER A 51 2.96 2.87 -10.27
CA SER A 51 1.68 2.17 -10.46
C SER A 51 0.97 1.88 -9.15
N ILE A 52 1.70 1.52 -8.09
CA ILE A 52 1.07 1.25 -6.79
C ILE A 52 0.50 2.49 -6.13
N ILE A 53 0.99 3.68 -6.45
CA ILE A 53 0.38 4.93 -5.98
C ILE A 53 -0.98 5.15 -6.66
N GLY A 54 -1.06 5.01 -7.97
CA GLY A 54 -2.33 5.09 -8.70
C GLY A 54 -3.34 4.02 -8.24
N LEU A 55 -2.89 2.78 -8.06
CA LEU A 55 -3.71 1.71 -7.48
C LEU A 55 -4.25 2.09 -6.10
N SER A 56 -3.39 2.64 -5.25
CA SER A 56 -3.76 3.05 -3.89
C SER A 56 -4.76 4.21 -3.90
N ALA A 57 -4.61 5.16 -4.81
CA ALA A 57 -5.57 6.24 -5.00
C ALA A 57 -6.96 5.69 -5.39
N GLY A 58 -7.01 4.77 -6.35
CA GLY A 58 -8.25 4.11 -6.74
C GLY A 58 -8.91 3.35 -5.59
N LEU A 59 -8.12 2.60 -4.81
CA LEU A 59 -8.62 1.91 -3.63
C LEU A 59 -9.17 2.86 -2.56
N ALA A 60 -8.51 4.01 -2.36
CA ALA A 60 -8.98 5.02 -1.42
C ALA A 60 -10.31 5.65 -1.85
N LEU A 61 -10.48 5.92 -3.14
CA LEU A 61 -11.75 6.41 -3.71
C LEU A 61 -12.90 5.42 -3.50
N GLU A 62 -12.62 4.12 -3.54
CA GLU A 62 -13.58 3.05 -3.26
C GLU A 62 -13.84 2.83 -1.75
N GLY A 63 -13.25 3.64 -0.89
CA GLY A 63 -13.46 3.60 0.56
C GLY A 63 -12.55 2.63 1.32
N TYR A 64 -11.49 2.13 0.69
CA TYR A 64 -10.47 1.33 1.35
C TYR A 64 -9.38 2.21 1.97
N THR A 65 -8.62 1.62 2.87
CA THR A 65 -7.44 2.25 3.50
C THR A 65 -6.18 1.49 3.10
N PRO A 66 -5.51 1.89 2.01
CA PRO A 66 -4.30 1.23 1.57
C PRO A 66 -3.09 1.64 2.41
N PHE A 67 -2.32 0.67 2.87
CA PHE A 67 -1.00 0.84 3.45
C PHE A 67 0.05 0.53 2.40
N VAL A 68 0.70 1.56 1.88
CA VAL A 68 1.70 1.44 0.82
C VAL A 68 3.09 1.30 1.40
N ASN A 69 3.85 0.33 0.94
CA ASN A 69 5.23 0.13 1.36
C ASN A 69 6.14 -0.25 0.19
N THR A 70 7.23 0.49 0.08
CA THR A 70 8.36 0.19 -0.80
C THR A 70 9.63 0.82 -0.22
N ILE A 71 10.72 0.86 -0.98
CA ILE A 71 11.93 1.56 -0.59
C ILE A 71 11.66 3.07 -0.52
N ALA A 72 12.02 3.71 0.59
CA ALA A 72 11.65 5.08 0.92
C ALA A 72 11.97 6.09 -0.20
N THR A 73 13.16 6.04 -0.78
CA THR A 73 13.56 6.95 -1.86
C THR A 73 12.78 6.72 -3.15
N PHE A 74 12.33 5.51 -3.41
CA PHE A 74 11.50 5.21 -4.57
C PHE A 74 10.09 5.76 -4.37
N LEU A 75 9.57 5.70 -3.17
CA LEU A 75 8.28 6.29 -2.85
C LEU A 75 8.32 7.82 -2.90
N THR A 76 9.27 8.43 -2.23
CA THR A 76 9.30 9.89 -2.04
C THR A 76 9.79 10.66 -3.26
N ARG A 77 10.67 10.09 -4.08
CA ARG A 77 11.24 10.78 -5.25
C ARG A 77 10.63 10.32 -6.57
N ARG A 78 10.64 9.01 -6.81
CA ARG A 78 10.14 8.44 -8.07
C ARG A 78 8.65 8.61 -8.26
N CYS A 79 7.88 8.62 -7.17
CA CYS A 79 6.42 8.71 -7.19
C CYS A 79 5.90 10.10 -6.77
N PHE A 80 6.76 11.10 -6.67
CA PHE A 80 6.36 12.41 -6.17
C PHE A 80 5.17 12.99 -6.93
N GLU A 81 5.19 12.95 -8.24
CA GLU A 81 4.11 13.47 -9.08
C GLU A 81 2.80 12.71 -8.84
N GLN A 82 2.84 11.38 -8.80
CA GLN A 82 1.65 10.56 -8.54
C GLN A 82 1.09 10.80 -7.15
N ILE A 83 1.93 10.97 -6.14
CA ILE A 83 1.48 11.31 -4.78
C ILE A 83 0.75 12.66 -4.79
N VAL A 84 1.33 13.67 -5.44
CA VAL A 84 0.73 15.01 -5.49
C VAL A 84 -0.58 15.00 -6.28
N ILE A 85 -0.60 14.41 -7.46
CA ILE A 85 -1.77 14.44 -8.33
C ILE A 85 -2.84 13.45 -7.86
N ASP A 86 -2.49 12.17 -7.73
CA ASP A 86 -3.49 11.12 -7.51
C ASP A 86 -3.96 11.06 -6.06
N LEU A 87 -3.08 11.22 -5.08
CA LEU A 87 -3.45 11.15 -3.67
C LEU A 87 -3.85 12.50 -3.10
N CYS A 88 -3.06 13.55 -3.32
CA CYS A 88 -3.34 14.84 -2.67
C CYS A 88 -4.45 15.62 -3.36
N HIS A 89 -4.48 15.68 -4.69
CA HIS A 89 -5.55 16.41 -5.39
C HIS A 89 -6.81 15.55 -5.58
N ILE A 90 -6.70 14.40 -6.25
CA ILE A 90 -7.89 13.62 -6.61
C ILE A 90 -8.57 13.02 -5.39
N VAL A 91 -7.82 12.32 -4.54
CA VAL A 91 -8.43 11.62 -3.40
C VAL A 91 -8.87 12.59 -2.31
N ILE A 92 -8.05 13.56 -1.96
CA ILE A 92 -8.38 14.50 -0.88
C ILE A 92 -9.49 15.46 -1.29
N ASP A 93 -9.46 15.96 -2.51
CA ASP A 93 -10.49 16.90 -3.00
C ASP A 93 -11.86 16.25 -3.20
N LEU A 94 -11.93 14.93 -3.39
CA LEU A 94 -13.18 14.19 -3.54
C LEU A 94 -13.71 13.57 -2.24
N MET A 95 -12.90 13.55 -1.20
CA MET A 95 -13.31 13.08 0.13
C MET A 95 -13.94 14.18 0.96
#